data_b3398bdd6e440a86398f0fabc565ddd6
#
_entry.id   b3398bdd6e440a86398f0fabc565ddd6
#
_cell.length_a   1.000
_cell.length_b   1.000
_cell.length_c   1.000
_cell.angle_alpha   90.00
_cell.angle_beta   90.00
_cell.angle_gamma   90.00
#
_symmetry.space_group_name_H-M   'P 1'
#
loop_
_entity.id
_entity.type
_entity.pdbx_description
1 polymer ?
#
loop_
_entity_poly.entity_id
_entity_poly.type
_entity_poly.pdbx_seq_one_letter_code
_entity_poly.pdbx_strand_id
1 'polypeptide(L)'
;NNGFHQLNNYLSYYKHRKLSFPEIAVELEDVIFIYPFEQVMLLNRRAFSDNEYIGIPRHQLNKLIFTDYSQYADKLVALNTYTFRNKKEFNTHRLLRAIDNNVLLSKLDLEMQAHERDIYLSQQELAKHYERFPQILANTKQLLETCSIYFDFSKNRPHQNKITYTGGRDKDELLLSTLCDKGLQTRY
;
A
#
# COMPACT_ATOMS: atom_id res chain seq x y z
N ASN A 1 2.66 3.65 17.55
CA ASN A 1 3.22 2.48 16.83
C ASN A 1 2.32 1.25 16.84
N ASN A 2 1.15 1.32 17.51
CA ASN A 2 0.19 0.21 17.58
C ASN A 2 -0.32 -0.16 16.17
N GLY A 3 -0.77 0.81 15.39
CA GLY A 3 -1.25 0.57 14.03
C GLY A 3 -0.22 -0.11 13.13
N PHE A 4 1.06 0.25 13.23
CA PHE A 4 2.14 -0.43 12.50
C PHE A 4 2.26 -1.90 12.91
N HIS A 5 2.13 -2.21 14.21
CA HIS A 5 2.15 -3.58 14.71
C HIS A 5 0.95 -4.40 14.21
N GLN A 6 -0.26 -3.82 14.30
CA GLN A 6 -1.49 -4.46 13.82
C GLN A 6 -1.44 -4.72 12.31
N LEU A 7 -0.99 -3.74 11.53
CA LEU A 7 -0.84 -3.88 10.08
C LEU A 7 0.14 -5.00 9.72
N ASN A 8 1.29 -5.08 10.38
CA ASN A 8 2.26 -6.15 10.15
C ASN A 8 1.69 -7.55 10.49
N ASN A 9 0.95 -7.66 11.59
CA ASN A 9 0.30 -8.91 11.96
C ASN A 9 -0.75 -9.32 10.93
N TYR A 10 -1.58 -8.37 10.49
CA TYR A 10 -2.59 -8.56 9.45
C TYR A 10 -1.97 -9.05 8.14
N LEU A 11 -0.97 -8.33 7.62
CA LEU A 11 -0.28 -8.70 6.38
C LEU A 11 0.41 -10.07 6.49
N SER A 12 1.06 -10.35 7.62
CA SER A 12 1.73 -11.62 7.87
C SER A 12 0.73 -12.78 7.93
N TYR A 13 -0.42 -12.58 8.55
CA TYR A 13 -1.49 -13.58 8.64
C TYR A 13 -1.93 -14.06 7.25
N TYR A 14 -2.27 -13.12 6.36
CA TYR A 14 -2.72 -13.44 4.99
C TYR A 14 -1.59 -14.03 4.15
N LYS A 15 -0.39 -13.44 4.22
CA LYS A 15 0.76 -13.89 3.43
C LYS A 15 1.21 -15.31 3.80
N HIS A 16 1.35 -15.62 5.08
CA HIS A 16 1.78 -16.95 5.53
C HIS A 16 0.76 -18.03 5.18
N ARG A 17 -0.51 -17.73 5.22
CA ARG A 17 -1.58 -18.68 4.89
C ARG A 17 -1.94 -18.69 3.40
N LYS A 18 -1.30 -17.85 2.59
CA LYS A 18 -1.60 -17.68 1.15
C LYS A 18 -3.08 -17.38 0.89
N LEU A 19 -3.70 -16.61 1.79
CA LEU A 19 -5.09 -16.17 1.67
C LEU A 19 -5.16 -14.88 0.86
N SER A 20 -6.26 -14.68 0.13
CA SER A 20 -6.57 -13.41 -0.50
C SER A 20 -6.97 -12.38 0.56
N PHE A 21 -6.56 -11.12 0.36
CA PHE A 21 -7.04 -10.03 1.20
C PHE A 21 -8.54 -9.80 0.98
N PRO A 22 -9.30 -9.47 2.02
CA PRO A 22 -10.70 -9.12 1.88
C PRO A 22 -10.83 -7.79 1.11
N GLU A 23 -11.90 -7.66 0.33
CA GLU A 23 -12.20 -6.43 -0.43
C GLU A 23 -12.50 -5.23 0.48
N ILE A 24 -13.06 -5.51 1.65
CA ILE A 24 -13.28 -4.52 2.72
C ILE A 24 -12.35 -4.90 3.87
N ALA A 25 -11.58 -3.93 4.34
CA ALA A 25 -10.63 -4.15 5.41
C ALA A 25 -11.35 -4.56 6.70
N VAL A 26 -10.67 -5.39 7.48
CA VAL A 26 -11.09 -5.69 8.86
C VAL A 26 -10.81 -4.47 9.73
N GLU A 27 -11.51 -4.36 10.84
CA GLU A 27 -11.28 -3.29 11.81
C GLU A 27 -9.87 -3.46 12.43
N LEU A 28 -9.03 -2.44 12.22
CA LEU A 28 -7.70 -2.32 12.82
C LEU A 28 -7.59 -0.96 13.48
N GLU A 29 -7.15 -0.95 14.74
CA GLU A 29 -6.90 0.29 15.48
C GLU A 29 -5.67 1.02 14.95
N ASP A 30 -5.67 2.35 14.96
CA ASP A 30 -4.57 3.20 14.52
C ASP A 30 -4.09 2.92 13.08
N VAL A 31 -4.95 2.36 12.23
CA VAL A 31 -4.70 2.10 10.81
C VAL A 31 -5.75 2.82 9.98
N ILE A 32 -5.30 3.51 8.94
CA ILE A 32 -6.16 4.21 8.00
C ILE A 32 -6.25 3.39 6.71
N PHE A 33 -7.45 3.22 6.19
CA PHE A 33 -7.73 2.53 4.94
C PHE A 33 -8.15 3.52 3.86
N ILE A 34 -7.44 3.51 2.74
CA ILE A 34 -7.77 4.34 1.59
C ILE A 34 -8.15 3.41 0.44
N TYR A 35 -9.43 3.40 0.10
CA TYR A 35 -9.95 2.60 -1.02
C TYR A 35 -9.84 3.35 -2.33
N PRO A 36 -9.28 2.76 -3.39
CA PRO A 36 -9.31 3.35 -4.72
C PRO A 36 -10.74 3.65 -5.17
N PHE A 37 -10.97 4.80 -5.77
CA PHE A 37 -12.29 5.26 -6.19
C PHE A 37 -13.01 4.27 -7.11
N GLU A 38 -12.29 3.64 -8.04
CA GLU A 38 -12.87 2.61 -8.92
C GLU A 38 -13.40 1.41 -8.15
N GLN A 39 -12.68 0.97 -7.12
CA GLN A 39 -13.12 -0.13 -6.26
C GLN A 39 -14.39 0.24 -5.49
N VAL A 40 -14.42 1.46 -4.93
CA VAL A 40 -15.60 1.97 -4.21
C VAL A 40 -16.83 2.04 -5.12
N MET A 41 -16.66 2.50 -6.36
CA MET A 41 -17.74 2.52 -7.36
C MET A 41 -18.20 1.11 -7.75
N LEU A 42 -17.26 0.20 -7.99
CA LEU A 42 -17.56 -1.20 -8.38
C LEU A 42 -18.36 -1.91 -7.30
N LEU A 43 -17.98 -1.74 -6.04
CA LEU A 43 -18.67 -2.32 -4.89
C LEU A 43 -19.93 -1.55 -4.49
N ASN A 44 -20.23 -0.43 -5.16
CA ASN A 44 -21.31 0.51 -4.80
C ASN A 44 -21.37 0.85 -3.31
N ARG A 45 -20.19 1.03 -2.70
CA ARG A 45 -20.06 1.20 -1.27
C ARG A 45 -20.50 2.59 -0.84
N ARG A 46 -21.36 2.68 0.19
CA ARG A 46 -21.99 3.92 0.65
C ARG A 46 -21.77 4.21 2.14
N ALA A 47 -21.11 3.30 2.87
CA ALA A 47 -20.81 3.47 4.28
C ALA A 47 -19.29 3.38 4.51
N PHE A 48 -18.76 4.32 5.28
CA PHE A 48 -17.34 4.43 5.60
C PHE A 48 -17.16 4.72 7.09
N SER A 49 -16.32 3.95 7.76
CA SER A 49 -15.91 4.18 9.13
C SER A 49 -15.02 5.42 9.24
N ASP A 50 -14.73 5.87 10.47
CA ASP A 50 -13.94 7.09 10.70
C ASP A 50 -12.52 7.01 10.13
N ASN A 51 -11.92 5.83 10.15
CA ASN A 51 -10.58 5.55 9.62
C ASN A 51 -10.55 5.11 8.15
N GLU A 52 -11.67 5.19 7.43
CA GLU A 52 -11.78 4.81 6.02
C GLU A 52 -11.97 6.04 5.14
N TYR A 53 -11.26 6.06 4.01
CA TYR A 53 -11.22 7.15 3.05
C TYR A 53 -11.34 6.63 1.63
N ILE A 54 -11.76 7.52 0.71
CA ILE A 54 -11.85 7.26 -0.73
C ILE A 54 -10.71 7.98 -1.43
N GLY A 55 -9.83 7.22 -2.05
CA GLY A 55 -8.68 7.74 -2.77
C GLY A 55 -9.01 8.14 -4.20
N ILE A 56 -8.96 9.41 -4.52
CA ILE A 56 -9.28 9.95 -5.84
C ILE A 56 -8.01 10.25 -6.61
N PRO A 57 -7.66 9.49 -7.67
CA PRO A 57 -6.55 9.84 -8.54
C PRO A 57 -6.94 10.99 -9.48
N ARG A 58 -5.98 11.84 -9.83
CA ARG A 58 -6.21 13.05 -10.65
C ARG A 58 -6.96 12.80 -11.95
N HIS A 59 -6.76 11.65 -12.58
CA HIS A 59 -7.41 11.30 -13.85
C HIS A 59 -8.88 10.87 -13.70
N GLN A 60 -9.36 10.66 -12.47
CA GLN A 60 -10.74 10.26 -12.17
C GLN A 60 -11.59 11.40 -11.59
N LEU A 61 -11.02 12.59 -11.41
CA LEU A 61 -11.76 13.75 -10.89
C LEU A 61 -13.01 14.08 -11.72
N ASN A 62 -12.95 13.90 -13.04
CA ASN A 62 -14.12 14.12 -13.89
C ASN A 62 -15.23 13.08 -13.63
N LYS A 63 -14.85 11.82 -13.33
CA LYS A 63 -15.84 10.79 -12.97
C LYS A 63 -16.54 11.12 -11.65
N LEU A 64 -15.81 11.71 -10.69
CA LEU A 64 -16.39 12.12 -9.40
C LEU A 64 -17.55 13.11 -9.57
N ILE A 65 -17.50 14.01 -10.54
CA ILE A 65 -18.54 15.01 -10.81
C ILE A 65 -19.89 14.35 -11.19
N PHE A 66 -19.82 13.21 -11.85
CA PHE A 66 -20.99 12.48 -12.35
C PHE A 66 -21.49 11.38 -11.37
N THR A 67 -20.99 11.41 -10.13
CA THR A 67 -21.34 10.43 -9.11
C THR A 67 -21.82 11.11 -7.83
N ASP A 68 -22.57 10.38 -7.00
CA ASP A 68 -23.02 10.87 -5.69
C ASP A 68 -21.88 10.88 -4.65
N TYR A 69 -20.68 10.41 -4.99
CA TYR A 69 -19.57 10.34 -4.03
C TYR A 69 -19.02 11.69 -3.63
N SER A 70 -19.33 12.76 -4.37
CA SER A 70 -19.03 14.14 -3.97
C SER A 70 -19.68 14.54 -2.64
N GLN A 71 -20.75 13.88 -2.20
CA GLN A 71 -21.38 14.11 -0.90
C GLN A 71 -20.50 13.66 0.28
N TYR A 72 -19.55 12.75 0.07
CA TYR A 72 -18.59 12.30 1.07
C TYR A 72 -17.31 13.16 1.08
N ALA A 73 -17.48 14.48 0.94
CA ALA A 73 -16.37 15.42 0.76
C ALA A 73 -15.29 15.33 1.84
N ASP A 74 -15.66 14.99 3.07
CA ASP A 74 -14.79 14.78 4.22
C ASP A 74 -13.95 13.48 4.15
N LYS A 75 -14.41 12.51 3.36
CA LYS A 75 -13.76 11.20 3.17
C LYS A 75 -12.89 11.12 1.91
N LEU A 76 -12.93 12.16 1.05
CA LEU A 76 -12.16 12.17 -0.19
C LEU A 76 -10.71 12.61 0.07
N VAL A 77 -9.76 11.81 -0.40
CA VAL A 77 -8.32 12.11 -0.33
C VAL A 77 -7.66 11.88 -1.69
N ALA A 78 -6.53 12.53 -1.97
CA ALA A 78 -5.79 12.30 -3.19
C ALA A 78 -5.02 10.97 -3.13
N LEU A 79 -5.19 10.15 -4.15
CA LEU A 79 -4.48 8.88 -4.29
C LEU A 79 -3.87 8.80 -5.70
N ASN A 80 -2.62 9.20 -5.83
CA ASN A 80 -1.91 9.16 -7.10
C ASN A 80 -0.73 8.22 -7.01
N THR A 81 -0.51 7.44 -8.08
CA THR A 81 0.69 6.63 -8.25
C THR A 81 1.80 7.50 -8.85
N TYR A 82 3.00 7.38 -8.31
CA TYR A 82 4.20 8.04 -8.80
C TYR A 82 5.29 7.00 -9.02
N THR A 83 5.62 6.72 -10.27
CA THR A 83 6.63 5.73 -10.65
C THR A 83 7.85 6.40 -11.29
N PHE A 84 7.65 7.52 -11.97
CA PHE A 84 8.68 8.20 -12.76
C PHE A 84 8.75 9.68 -12.42
N ARG A 85 9.93 10.28 -12.58
CA ARG A 85 10.09 11.73 -12.51
C ARG A 85 9.72 12.41 -13.82
N ASN A 86 9.92 11.74 -14.96
CA ASN A 86 9.71 12.30 -16.28
C ASN A 86 9.51 11.21 -17.35
N LYS A 87 9.21 11.64 -18.57
CA LYS A 87 8.98 10.75 -19.72
C LYS A 87 10.20 9.90 -20.09
N LYS A 88 11.42 10.36 -19.86
CA LYS A 88 12.63 9.57 -20.12
C LYS A 88 12.70 8.38 -19.20
N GLU A 89 12.39 8.57 -17.92
CA GLU A 89 12.35 7.46 -16.96
C GLU A 89 11.21 6.47 -17.25
N PHE A 90 10.06 6.93 -17.73
CA PHE A 90 9.02 6.05 -18.24
C PHE A 90 9.51 5.15 -19.39
N ASN A 91 10.21 5.72 -20.36
CA ASN A 91 10.77 4.93 -21.46
C ASN A 91 11.83 3.94 -20.98
N THR A 92 12.66 4.32 -20.01
CA THR A 92 13.63 3.41 -19.36
C THR A 92 12.93 2.27 -18.64
N HIS A 93 11.85 2.55 -17.90
CA HIS A 93 11.04 1.54 -17.24
C HIS A 93 10.48 0.53 -18.27
N ARG A 94 9.92 1.00 -19.36
CA ARG A 94 9.40 0.12 -20.42
C ARG A 94 10.47 -0.80 -20.98
N LEU A 95 11.68 -0.27 -21.20
CA LEU A 95 12.80 -1.07 -21.67
C LEU A 95 13.18 -2.15 -20.64
N LEU A 96 13.30 -1.79 -19.38
CA LEU A 96 13.60 -2.74 -18.31
C LEU A 96 12.53 -3.82 -18.17
N ARG A 97 11.23 -3.44 -18.28
CA ARG A 97 10.13 -4.40 -18.24
C ARG A 97 10.14 -5.35 -19.45
N ALA A 98 10.49 -4.85 -20.64
CA ALA A 98 10.64 -5.68 -21.83
C ALA A 98 11.77 -6.70 -21.66
N ILE A 99 12.90 -6.30 -21.09
CA ILE A 99 14.03 -7.19 -20.78
C ILE A 99 13.61 -8.24 -19.73
N ASP A 100 12.99 -7.82 -18.64
CA ASP A 100 12.54 -8.69 -17.54
C ASP A 100 11.56 -9.77 -18.02
N ASN A 101 10.63 -9.40 -18.91
CA ASN A 101 9.66 -10.32 -19.49
C ASN A 101 10.17 -11.05 -20.77
N ASN A 102 11.41 -10.80 -21.19
CA ASN A 102 12.01 -11.35 -22.40
C ASN A 102 11.15 -11.14 -23.66
N VAL A 103 10.60 -9.94 -23.83
CA VAL A 103 9.78 -9.56 -24.99
C VAL A 103 10.35 -8.34 -25.69
N LEU A 104 9.99 -8.13 -26.95
CA LEU A 104 10.33 -6.90 -27.65
C LEU A 104 9.54 -5.72 -27.03
N LEU A 105 10.15 -4.53 -26.99
CA LEU A 105 9.51 -3.31 -26.47
C LEU A 105 8.16 -2.99 -27.16
N SER A 106 8.04 -3.33 -28.44
CA SER A 106 6.81 -3.17 -29.21
C SER A 106 5.72 -4.21 -28.88
N LYS A 107 6.08 -5.27 -28.17
CA LYS A 107 5.17 -6.34 -27.74
C LYS A 107 4.93 -6.33 -26.23
N LEU A 108 5.42 -5.31 -25.52
CA LEU A 108 5.21 -5.18 -24.09
C LEU A 108 3.76 -4.77 -23.81
N ASP A 109 3.00 -5.65 -23.17
CA ASP A 109 1.62 -5.40 -22.79
C ASP A 109 1.48 -4.28 -21.76
N LEU A 110 0.35 -3.57 -21.78
CA LEU A 110 0.07 -2.48 -20.85
C LEU A 110 0.04 -2.94 -19.39
N GLU A 111 -0.38 -4.17 -19.14
CA GLU A 111 -0.42 -4.76 -17.80
C GLU A 111 0.96 -5.10 -17.23
N MET A 112 1.97 -5.23 -18.11
CA MET A 112 3.36 -5.51 -17.71
C MET A 112 4.15 -4.26 -17.38
N GLN A 113 3.59 -3.06 -17.51
CA GLN A 113 4.26 -1.79 -17.29
C GLN A 113 3.40 -0.83 -16.45
N ALA A 114 4.04 0.10 -15.76
CA ALA A 114 3.33 1.19 -15.11
C ALA A 114 2.76 2.16 -16.16
N HIS A 115 1.75 2.93 -15.79
CA HIS A 115 1.07 3.84 -16.72
C HIS A 115 1.90 5.10 -16.98
N GLU A 116 1.93 5.61 -18.21
CA GLU A 116 2.65 6.84 -18.56
C GLU A 116 2.27 8.05 -17.68
N ARG A 117 1.02 8.10 -17.19
CA ARG A 117 0.53 9.17 -16.29
C ARG A 117 1.11 9.13 -14.87
N ASP A 118 1.82 8.08 -14.48
CA ASP A 118 2.37 7.90 -13.12
C ASP A 118 3.66 8.73 -12.94
N ILE A 119 3.69 9.89 -13.55
CA ILE A 119 4.79 10.87 -13.48
C ILE A 119 4.59 11.76 -12.26
N TYR A 120 5.70 12.01 -11.56
CA TYR A 120 5.76 12.93 -10.43
C TYR A 120 5.30 14.34 -10.84
N LEU A 121 4.48 14.94 -9.99
CA LEU A 121 4.01 16.31 -10.12
C LEU A 121 4.54 17.14 -8.95
N SER A 122 4.91 18.37 -9.25
CA SER A 122 5.15 19.38 -8.22
C SER A 122 3.86 19.69 -7.45
N GLN A 123 3.98 20.26 -6.25
CA GLN A 123 2.82 20.67 -5.46
C GLN A 123 1.91 21.66 -6.22
N GLN A 124 2.49 22.55 -7.02
CA GLN A 124 1.72 23.52 -7.83
C GLN A 124 0.92 22.82 -8.93
N GLU A 125 1.54 21.89 -9.64
CA GLU A 125 0.85 21.09 -10.67
C GLU A 125 -0.25 20.22 -10.05
N LEU A 126 0.03 19.61 -8.89
CA LEU A 126 -0.97 18.82 -8.15
C LEU A 126 -2.15 19.70 -7.75
N ALA A 127 -1.91 20.89 -7.18
CA ALA A 127 -2.95 21.83 -6.79
C ALA A 127 -3.83 22.24 -7.97
N LYS A 128 -3.21 22.48 -9.15
CA LYS A 128 -3.93 22.80 -10.38
C LYS A 128 -4.85 21.66 -10.84
N HIS A 129 -4.40 20.41 -10.73
CA HIS A 129 -5.26 19.26 -11.08
C HIS A 129 -6.48 19.15 -10.18
N TYR A 130 -6.35 19.44 -8.88
CA TYR A 130 -7.43 19.36 -7.89
C TYR A 130 -8.13 20.71 -7.66
N GLU A 131 -7.93 21.72 -8.50
CA GLU A 131 -8.49 23.08 -8.33
C GLU A 131 -10.01 23.08 -8.13
N ARG A 132 -10.74 22.18 -8.79
CA ARG A 132 -12.19 22.02 -8.65
C ARG A 132 -12.61 21.34 -7.34
N PHE A 133 -11.69 20.66 -6.67
CA PHE A 133 -11.92 19.90 -5.44
C PHE A 133 -10.79 20.13 -4.44
N PRO A 134 -10.55 21.38 -4.01
CA PRO A 134 -9.42 21.71 -3.13
C PRO A 134 -9.49 20.97 -1.79
N GLN A 135 -10.71 20.60 -1.35
CA GLN A 135 -10.94 19.84 -0.12
C GLN A 135 -10.23 18.50 -0.13
N ILE A 136 -10.10 17.84 -1.29
CA ILE A 136 -9.38 16.56 -1.42
C ILE A 136 -7.92 16.70 -0.98
N LEU A 137 -7.24 17.76 -1.39
CA LEU A 137 -5.85 18.01 -0.98
C LEU A 137 -5.76 18.44 0.50
N ALA A 138 -6.72 19.24 0.97
CA ALA A 138 -6.79 19.64 2.38
C ALA A 138 -6.95 18.40 3.29
N ASN A 139 -7.89 17.53 2.98
CA ASN A 139 -8.09 16.27 3.70
C ASN A 139 -6.84 15.38 3.66
N THR A 140 -6.19 15.27 2.48
CA THR A 140 -4.96 14.49 2.33
C THR A 140 -3.86 15.02 3.25
N LYS A 141 -3.68 16.33 3.29
CA LYS A 141 -2.69 16.97 4.18
C LYS A 141 -3.02 16.70 5.64
N GLN A 142 -4.25 16.93 6.06
CA GLN A 142 -4.72 16.67 7.43
C GLN A 142 -4.50 15.20 7.81
N LEU A 143 -4.86 14.26 6.91
CA LEU A 143 -4.66 12.84 7.12
C LEU A 143 -3.19 12.48 7.34
N LEU A 144 -2.29 13.01 6.51
CA LEU A 144 -0.85 12.78 6.64
C LEU A 144 -0.29 13.35 7.94
N GLU A 145 -0.79 14.49 8.41
CA GLU A 145 -0.38 15.11 9.68
C GLU A 145 -0.82 14.29 10.91
N THR A 146 -1.89 13.50 10.81
CA THR A 146 -2.30 12.58 11.89
C THR A 146 -1.46 11.30 11.95
N CYS A 147 -0.77 10.94 10.85
CA CYS A 147 0.04 9.74 10.77
C CYS A 147 1.44 10.00 11.33
N SER A 148 1.82 9.28 12.37
CA SER A 148 3.18 9.33 12.91
C SER A 148 3.66 7.94 13.29
N ILE A 149 4.91 7.62 12.92
CA ILE A 149 5.60 6.40 13.34
C ILE A 149 6.92 6.81 13.96
N TYR A 150 7.16 6.35 15.18
CA TYR A 150 8.43 6.57 15.86
C TYR A 150 9.16 5.25 16.08
N PHE A 151 10.36 5.17 15.54
CA PHE A 151 11.30 4.07 15.81
C PHE A 151 12.44 4.57 16.68
N ASP A 152 12.62 3.97 17.84
CA ASP A 152 13.75 4.24 18.71
C ASP A 152 14.94 3.37 18.28
N PHE A 153 15.93 3.99 17.66
CA PHE A 153 17.19 3.36 17.26
C PHE A 153 18.31 3.58 18.28
N SER A 154 18.01 4.03 19.50
CA SER A 154 19.00 4.22 20.55
C SER A 154 19.67 2.90 20.92
N LYS A 155 20.99 2.98 21.22
CA LYS A 155 21.78 1.79 21.63
C LYS A 155 21.33 1.19 22.96
N ASN A 156 20.59 1.94 23.75
CA ASN A 156 20.16 1.53 25.10
C ASN A 156 18.81 0.82 25.12
N ARG A 157 18.13 0.71 23.99
CA ARG A 157 16.86 0.01 23.94
C ARG A 157 17.09 -1.50 23.80
N PRO A 158 16.57 -2.34 24.71
CA PRO A 158 16.69 -3.77 24.56
C PRO A 158 15.98 -4.25 23.29
N HIS A 159 16.59 -5.20 22.58
CA HIS A 159 15.97 -5.83 21.42
C HIS A 159 14.61 -6.41 21.76
N GLN A 160 13.62 -6.14 20.92
CA GLN A 160 12.25 -6.66 21.04
C GLN A 160 12.12 -8.07 20.43
N ASN A 161 13.21 -8.64 19.93
CA ASN A 161 13.22 -10.00 19.40
C ASN A 161 12.91 -11.00 20.49
N LYS A 162 12.18 -12.06 20.15
CA LYS A 162 11.96 -13.18 21.07
C LYS A 162 13.31 -13.78 21.45
N ILE A 163 13.54 -13.92 22.73
CA ILE A 163 14.73 -14.59 23.26
C ILE A 163 14.62 -16.10 23.08
N THR A 164 13.39 -16.62 23.13
CA THR A 164 13.06 -18.02 22.90
C THR A 164 11.80 -18.17 22.06
N TYR A 165 11.72 -19.19 21.23
CA TYR A 165 10.56 -19.51 20.40
C TYR A 165 9.60 -20.48 21.07
N THR A 166 10.16 -21.46 21.78
CA THR A 166 9.42 -22.56 22.41
C THR A 166 9.34 -22.42 23.93
N GLY A 167 9.77 -21.28 24.47
CA GLY A 167 9.76 -20.97 25.89
C GLY A 167 11.00 -21.48 26.67
N GLY A 168 12.03 -21.97 25.95
CA GLY A 168 13.30 -22.37 26.55
C GLY A 168 14.38 -22.64 25.50
N ARG A 169 15.64 -22.35 25.85
CA ARG A 169 16.77 -22.48 24.92
C ARG A 169 16.94 -23.92 24.43
N ASP A 170 16.84 -24.93 25.31
CA ASP A 170 17.03 -26.32 24.95
C ASP A 170 15.95 -26.81 23.97
N LYS A 171 14.71 -26.32 24.15
CA LYS A 171 13.60 -26.63 23.24
C LYS A 171 13.76 -25.94 21.87
N ASP A 172 14.30 -24.72 21.85
CA ASP A 172 14.61 -24.01 20.61
C ASP A 172 15.71 -24.72 19.82
N GLU A 173 16.74 -25.24 20.51
CA GLU A 173 17.83 -26.03 19.91
C GLU A 173 17.31 -27.36 19.32
N LEU A 174 16.42 -28.05 20.04
CA LEU A 174 15.74 -29.23 19.53
C LEU A 174 14.86 -28.93 18.33
N LEU A 175 14.11 -27.82 18.35
CA LEU A 175 13.30 -27.36 17.21
C LEU A 175 14.18 -27.09 16.00
N LEU A 176 15.29 -26.38 16.18
CA LEU A 176 16.24 -26.05 15.11
C LEU A 176 16.81 -27.33 14.48
N SER A 177 17.30 -28.28 15.30
CA SER A 177 17.80 -29.58 14.82
C SER A 177 16.74 -30.33 14.01
N THR A 178 15.52 -30.43 14.56
CA THR A 178 14.39 -31.09 13.86
C THR A 178 14.05 -30.44 12.50
N LEU A 179 14.09 -29.11 12.42
CA LEU A 179 13.84 -28.40 11.17
C LEU A 179 14.99 -28.59 10.17
N CYS A 180 16.23 -28.65 10.63
CA CYS A 180 17.39 -28.95 9.79
C CYS A 180 17.31 -30.36 9.21
N ASP A 181 17.00 -31.38 10.04
CA ASP A 181 16.87 -32.77 9.59
C ASP A 181 15.75 -32.94 8.57
N LYS A 182 14.59 -32.31 8.79
CA LYS A 182 13.49 -32.28 7.82
C LYS A 182 13.89 -31.58 6.52
N GLY A 183 14.61 -30.47 6.64
CA GLY A 183 15.11 -29.72 5.48
C GLY A 183 16.09 -30.54 4.63
N LEU A 184 16.97 -31.30 5.27
CA LEU A 184 17.88 -32.22 4.58
C LEU A 184 17.12 -33.28 3.77
N GLN A 185 16.12 -33.93 4.37
CA GLN A 185 15.30 -34.94 3.68
C GLN A 185 14.49 -34.39 2.50
N THR A 186 14.18 -33.09 2.51
CA THR A 186 13.38 -32.47 1.45
C THR A 186 14.26 -31.96 0.30
N ARG A 187 15.55 -31.71 0.58
CA ARG A 187 16.45 -31.04 -0.36
C ARG A 187 17.46 -32.00 -1.03
N TYR A 188 17.70 -33.15 -0.41
CA TYR A 188 18.63 -34.18 -0.85
C TYR A 188 17.97 -35.58 -0.82
#